data_1042d6957c26e26eb189eaf1878f114c
#
_entry.id   1042d6957c26e26eb189eaf1878f114c
#
_cell.length_a   1.000
_cell.length_b   1.000
_cell.length_c   1.000
_cell.angle_alpha   90.00
_cell.angle_beta   90.00
_cell.angle_gamma   90.00
#
_symmetry.space_group_name_H-M   'P 1'
#
loop_
_entity.id
_entity.type
_entity.pdbx_description
1 polymer ?
#
loop_
_entity_poly.entity_id
_entity_poly.type
_entity_poly.pdbx_seq_one_letter_code
_entity_poly.pdbx_strand_id
1 'polypeptide(L)'
;MKIAVVHSFYSQDAPSGENSAVNSQVAALTRAGHEVKLFSAQTTTGPQNISYKLRAAMRVAFGSGTNPLTKINRFKPDLVHIHNLFPNYSTNWLSKVKAPIIVSVHNYRYLCAAGTFFVGNQQCFTCLEKGNSRPALAKKCYRGSGLATLPLAIANRDLGVSGSIVKYAKQILVLTQEAKDVFVKAGWPSSQLQVVPNFIETPKTRENRHQGINSKQDSWVYIGRLSSEKGILELLKDWPKGEKLSIIGDGPLLAQIEQRIIGAPNVELLGRLESKEISGILSNAKGMIFPSLVREGLPLVFLEALSVGCPTIAKDSNVVSHLVRQFNVGEVYSNGTQLSDALITVGKKSKEFQARSLELYKSEFTEEAWVSRVNAIYRSATL
;
A
#
# COMPACT_ATOMS: atom_id res chain seq x y z
N MET A 1 0.06 -19.94 18.87
CA MET A 1 1.01 -18.96 19.42
C MET A 1 0.25 -17.74 19.92
N LYS A 2 0.78 -17.05 20.95
CA LYS A 2 0.29 -15.74 21.39
C LYS A 2 1.02 -14.64 20.61
N ILE A 3 0.31 -13.88 19.82
CA ILE A 3 0.89 -12.88 18.92
C ILE A 3 0.40 -11.48 19.33
N ALA A 4 1.34 -10.59 19.67
CA ALA A 4 1.06 -9.18 19.87
C ALA A 4 1.24 -8.44 18.55
N VAL A 5 0.16 -7.97 17.93
CA VAL A 5 0.21 -7.12 16.75
C VAL A 5 0.23 -5.66 17.18
N VAL A 6 1.16 -4.85 16.64
CA VAL A 6 1.29 -3.43 16.98
C VAL A 6 1.09 -2.58 15.72
N HIS A 7 0.14 -1.64 15.77
CA HIS A 7 -0.13 -0.76 14.63
C HIS A 7 -0.56 0.65 15.07
N SER A 8 -0.10 1.65 14.32
CA SER A 8 -0.52 3.05 14.43
C SER A 8 -1.46 3.37 13.26
N PHE A 9 -2.77 3.37 13.54
CA PHE A 9 -3.79 3.68 12.53
C PHE A 9 -3.75 5.15 12.11
N TYR A 10 -3.90 5.39 10.83
CA TYR A 10 -4.20 6.72 10.31
C TYR A 10 -5.63 7.14 10.69
N SER A 11 -5.93 8.45 10.53
CA SER A 11 -7.27 8.98 10.80
C SER A 11 -8.35 8.25 9.98
N GLN A 12 -9.54 8.12 10.55
CA GLN A 12 -10.70 7.55 9.86
C GLN A 12 -11.10 8.34 8.61
N ASP A 13 -10.83 9.66 8.59
CA ASP A 13 -11.08 10.52 7.43
C ASP A 13 -10.12 10.26 6.26
N ALA A 14 -9.05 9.46 6.48
CA ALA A 14 -8.06 9.12 5.46
C ALA A 14 -7.99 7.60 5.30
N PRO A 15 -8.86 7.00 4.48
CA PRO A 15 -8.81 5.56 4.20
C PRO A 15 -7.42 5.13 3.75
N SER A 16 -6.91 4.07 4.36
CA SER A 16 -5.57 3.56 4.09
C SER A 16 -5.62 2.06 3.83
N GLY A 17 -5.12 1.64 2.67
CA GLY A 17 -4.95 0.23 2.35
C GLY A 17 -4.08 -0.51 3.38
N GLU A 18 -3.12 0.19 4.01
CA GLU A 18 -2.32 -0.35 5.12
C GLU A 18 -3.19 -0.71 6.33
N ASN A 19 -4.11 0.18 6.74
CA ASN A 19 -5.04 -0.10 7.84
C ASN A 19 -5.93 -1.32 7.54
N SER A 20 -6.45 -1.42 6.32
CA SER A 20 -7.26 -2.55 5.87
C SER A 20 -6.47 -3.85 5.88
N ALA A 21 -5.25 -3.84 5.34
CA ALA A 21 -4.37 -5.00 5.32
C ALA A 21 -4.09 -5.52 6.75
N VAL A 22 -3.79 -4.62 7.71
CA VAL A 22 -3.52 -5.02 9.10
C VAL A 22 -4.73 -5.67 9.75
N ASN A 23 -5.93 -5.12 9.55
CA ASN A 23 -7.16 -5.72 10.09
C ASN A 23 -7.42 -7.11 9.49
N SER A 24 -7.27 -7.29 8.17
CA SER A 24 -7.39 -8.59 7.51
C SER A 24 -6.35 -9.58 8.02
N GLN A 25 -5.11 -9.16 8.23
CA GLN A 25 -4.03 -10.00 8.75
C GLN A 25 -4.27 -10.45 10.20
N VAL A 26 -4.77 -9.55 11.07
CA VAL A 26 -5.17 -9.91 12.43
C VAL A 26 -6.29 -10.96 12.41
N ALA A 27 -7.30 -10.77 11.57
CA ALA A 27 -8.40 -11.73 11.42
C ALA A 27 -7.91 -13.10 10.89
N ALA A 28 -7.04 -13.10 9.88
CA ALA A 28 -6.45 -14.30 9.29
C ALA A 28 -5.62 -15.10 10.31
N LEU A 29 -4.77 -14.44 11.09
CA LEU A 29 -3.99 -15.08 12.16
C LEU A 29 -4.91 -15.70 13.23
N THR A 30 -6.01 -15.01 13.55
CA THR A 30 -6.99 -15.54 14.51
C THR A 30 -7.70 -16.78 13.94
N ARG A 31 -8.13 -16.75 12.67
CA ARG A 31 -8.69 -17.92 11.97
C ARG A 31 -7.71 -19.09 11.88
N ALA A 32 -6.42 -18.80 11.77
CA ALA A 32 -5.34 -19.79 11.76
C ALA A 32 -5.02 -20.39 13.15
N GLY A 33 -5.81 -20.06 14.19
CA GLY A 33 -5.71 -20.65 15.54
C GLY A 33 -4.68 -19.99 16.45
N HIS A 34 -4.22 -18.75 16.12
CA HIS A 34 -3.37 -17.99 17.02
C HIS A 34 -4.20 -17.16 18.01
N GLU A 35 -3.69 -16.99 19.23
CA GLU A 35 -4.22 -16.00 20.18
C GLU A 35 -3.62 -14.62 19.82
N VAL A 36 -4.39 -13.78 19.13
CA VAL A 36 -3.92 -12.50 18.60
C VAL A 36 -4.47 -11.35 19.41
N LYS A 37 -3.59 -10.41 19.80
CA LYS A 37 -4.00 -9.16 20.43
C LYS A 37 -3.43 -7.97 19.69
N LEU A 38 -4.32 -7.10 19.21
CA LEU A 38 -3.97 -5.86 18.54
C LEU A 38 -3.74 -4.73 19.57
N PHE A 39 -2.54 -4.18 19.58
CA PHE A 39 -2.14 -3.00 20.33
C PHE A 39 -2.07 -1.82 19.38
N SER A 40 -3.08 -0.99 19.39
CA SER A 40 -3.21 0.11 18.44
C SER A 40 -3.23 1.48 19.10
N ALA A 41 -2.80 2.48 18.35
CA ALA A 41 -3.05 3.88 18.58
C ALA A 41 -3.60 4.49 17.29
N GLN A 42 -4.48 5.47 17.42
CA GLN A 42 -5.12 6.11 16.26
C GLN A 42 -4.79 7.60 16.23
N THR A 43 -4.51 8.10 15.04
CA THR A 43 -4.39 9.55 14.83
C THR A 43 -5.79 10.15 14.90
N THR A 44 -5.98 11.14 15.77
CA THR A 44 -7.27 11.82 15.92
C THR A 44 -7.65 12.60 14.65
N THR A 45 -8.94 12.68 14.38
CA THR A 45 -9.51 13.49 13.31
C THR A 45 -9.43 14.98 13.63
N GLY A 46 -9.40 15.84 12.59
CA GLY A 46 -9.38 17.28 12.73
C GLY A 46 -8.01 17.92 13.00
N PRO A 47 -7.99 19.24 13.24
CA PRO A 47 -6.75 19.99 13.43
C PRO A 47 -6.04 19.61 14.71
N GLN A 48 -4.81 19.11 14.57
CA GLN A 48 -3.97 18.72 15.69
C GLN A 48 -3.41 19.97 16.40
N ASN A 49 -3.50 20.00 17.74
CA ASN A 49 -2.92 21.06 18.55
C ASN A 49 -1.36 21.02 18.54
N ILE A 50 -0.74 22.14 18.90
CA ILE A 50 0.72 22.29 18.87
C ILE A 50 1.40 21.26 19.79
N SER A 51 0.83 20.97 20.97
CA SER A 51 1.41 20.00 21.91
C SER A 51 1.43 18.58 21.36
N TYR A 52 0.40 18.18 20.60
CA TYR A 52 0.41 16.89 19.89
C TYR A 52 1.51 16.85 18.81
N LYS A 53 1.60 17.93 18.00
CA LYS A 53 2.61 18.01 16.91
C LYS A 53 4.03 17.91 17.47
N LEU A 54 4.33 18.62 18.57
CA LEU A 54 5.63 18.55 19.24
C LEU A 54 5.92 17.15 19.80
N ARG A 55 4.95 16.55 20.51
CA ARG A 55 5.12 15.16 21.02
C ARG A 55 5.29 14.15 19.88
N ALA A 56 4.57 14.29 18.78
CA ALA A 56 4.75 13.43 17.60
C ALA A 56 6.14 13.63 16.97
N ALA A 57 6.60 14.87 16.83
CA ALA A 57 7.93 15.19 16.35
C ALA A 57 9.05 14.56 17.20
N MET A 58 8.95 14.68 18.53
CA MET A 58 9.90 14.05 19.48
C MET A 58 9.89 12.52 19.38
N ARG A 59 8.70 11.90 19.29
CA ARG A 59 8.58 10.44 19.09
C ARG A 59 9.27 9.98 17.81
N VAL A 60 9.04 10.69 16.72
CA VAL A 60 9.58 10.33 15.40
C VAL A 60 11.09 10.56 15.38
N ALA A 61 11.57 11.74 15.81
CA ALA A 61 12.99 12.10 15.73
C ALA A 61 13.89 11.26 16.66
N PHE A 62 13.43 11.01 17.89
CA PHE A 62 14.26 10.43 18.95
C PHE A 62 13.77 9.07 19.44
N GLY A 63 12.69 8.56 18.90
CA GLY A 63 12.15 7.24 19.26
C GLY A 63 11.60 7.16 20.70
N SER A 64 11.40 8.30 21.39
CA SER A 64 10.99 8.38 22.80
C SER A 64 9.53 8.80 22.96
N GLY A 65 8.80 8.24 23.93
CA GLY A 65 7.42 8.63 24.25
C GLY A 65 6.45 7.45 24.34
N THR A 66 5.21 7.67 23.92
CA THR A 66 4.12 6.69 24.01
C THR A 66 4.49 5.37 23.35
N ASN A 67 4.25 4.25 24.06
CA ASN A 67 4.52 2.91 23.59
C ASN A 67 3.59 1.87 24.25
N PRO A 68 3.42 0.68 23.67
CA PRO A 68 2.55 -0.37 24.18
C PRO A 68 3.27 -1.36 25.12
N LEU A 69 4.53 -1.17 25.48
CA LEU A 69 5.39 -2.18 26.14
C LEU A 69 4.76 -2.81 27.39
N THR A 70 4.23 -1.98 28.31
CA THR A 70 3.60 -2.49 29.55
C THR A 70 2.41 -3.41 29.26
N LYS A 71 1.61 -3.05 28.26
CA LYS A 71 0.44 -3.87 27.83
C LYS A 71 0.91 -5.16 27.16
N ILE A 72 1.96 -5.10 26.33
CA ILE A 72 2.57 -6.26 25.66
C ILE A 72 3.16 -7.20 26.71
N ASN A 73 3.92 -6.71 27.67
CA ASN A 73 4.52 -7.52 28.73
C ASN A 73 3.46 -8.22 29.61
N ARG A 74 2.31 -7.58 29.84
CA ARG A 74 1.17 -8.20 30.55
C ARG A 74 0.52 -9.32 29.72
N PHE A 75 0.49 -9.18 28.41
CA PHE A 75 -0.05 -10.19 27.49
C PHE A 75 0.86 -11.41 27.37
N LYS A 76 2.17 -11.25 27.60
CA LYS A 76 3.21 -12.30 27.49
C LYS A 76 3.15 -13.02 26.13
N PRO A 77 3.37 -12.31 25.01
CA PRO A 77 3.32 -12.91 23.69
C PRO A 77 4.53 -13.80 23.41
N ASP A 78 4.35 -14.82 22.57
CA ASP A 78 5.44 -15.61 21.99
C ASP A 78 6.19 -14.81 20.93
N LEU A 79 5.50 -13.85 20.28
CA LEU A 79 6.02 -13.04 19.18
C LEU A 79 5.35 -11.67 19.15
N VAL A 80 6.10 -10.62 18.78
CA VAL A 80 5.58 -9.28 18.51
C VAL A 80 5.67 -8.97 17.02
N HIS A 81 4.54 -8.75 16.35
CA HIS A 81 4.48 -8.35 14.95
C HIS A 81 4.10 -6.87 14.83
N ILE A 82 4.99 -6.07 14.28
CA ILE A 82 4.84 -4.62 14.13
C ILE A 82 4.57 -4.28 12.68
N HIS A 83 3.51 -3.49 12.41
CA HIS A 83 3.23 -2.98 11.06
C HIS A 83 3.64 -1.53 10.91
N ASN A 84 3.18 -0.64 11.78
CA ASN A 84 3.49 0.78 11.70
C ASN A 84 3.53 1.38 13.11
N LEU A 85 4.54 2.17 13.39
CA LEU A 85 4.65 2.91 14.64
C LEU A 85 4.38 4.42 14.46
N PHE A 86 4.50 4.92 13.23
CA PHE A 86 4.35 6.33 12.89
C PHE A 86 2.87 6.77 12.83
N PRO A 87 2.48 7.91 13.39
CA PRO A 87 3.29 8.81 14.23
C PRO A 87 3.05 8.61 15.74
N ASN A 88 2.25 7.61 16.13
CA ASN A 88 1.67 7.54 17.47
C ASN A 88 2.51 6.75 18.48
N TYR A 89 3.38 5.84 18.01
CA TYR A 89 4.27 5.07 18.87
C TYR A 89 5.74 5.47 18.69
N SER A 90 6.48 5.45 19.77
CA SER A 90 7.94 5.58 19.80
C SER A 90 8.61 4.26 19.35
N THR A 91 9.95 4.24 19.21
CA THR A 91 10.69 3.05 18.78
C THR A 91 11.68 2.53 19.84
N ASN A 92 12.08 3.33 20.84
CA ASN A 92 13.10 2.93 21.82
C ASN A 92 12.67 1.76 22.72
N TRP A 93 11.36 1.50 22.85
CA TRP A 93 10.85 0.37 23.63
C TRP A 93 11.16 -1.00 23.01
N LEU A 94 11.50 -1.04 21.72
CA LEU A 94 11.83 -2.30 21.03
C LEU A 94 13.00 -3.01 21.70
N SER A 95 13.98 -2.27 22.23
CA SER A 95 15.12 -2.82 22.98
C SER A 95 14.73 -3.56 24.26
N LYS A 96 13.52 -3.35 24.76
CA LYS A 96 13.01 -3.91 26.04
C LYS A 96 12.01 -5.06 25.80
N VAL A 97 11.72 -5.39 24.56
CA VAL A 97 10.85 -6.52 24.19
C VAL A 97 11.65 -7.81 24.32
N LYS A 98 11.11 -8.79 25.07
CA LYS A 98 11.77 -10.09 25.28
C LYS A 98 11.47 -11.09 24.17
N ALA A 99 10.24 -11.03 23.62
CA ALA A 99 9.82 -11.91 22.53
C ALA A 99 10.46 -11.47 21.19
N PRO A 100 10.67 -12.38 20.23
CA PRO A 100 11.16 -12.01 18.90
C PRO A 100 10.23 -11.01 18.23
N ILE A 101 10.83 -10.06 17.51
CA ILE A 101 10.12 -8.99 16.81
C ILE A 101 10.16 -9.25 15.31
N ILE A 102 9.00 -9.26 14.67
CA ILE A 102 8.84 -9.24 13.21
C ILE A 102 8.26 -7.88 12.85
N VAL A 103 8.71 -7.31 11.74
CA VAL A 103 8.21 -6.01 11.26
C VAL A 103 7.74 -6.14 9.82
N SER A 104 6.49 -5.76 9.53
CA SER A 104 6.00 -5.58 8.16
C SER A 104 6.13 -4.12 7.73
N VAL A 105 6.79 -3.89 6.61
CA VAL A 105 6.98 -2.56 6.03
C VAL A 105 6.07 -2.39 4.82
N HIS A 106 5.06 -1.52 4.96
CA HIS A 106 4.03 -1.31 3.93
C HIS A 106 4.34 -0.17 2.96
N ASN A 107 5.31 0.67 3.27
CA ASN A 107 5.70 1.85 2.48
C ASN A 107 7.18 2.19 2.70
N TYR A 108 7.68 3.19 1.99
CA TYR A 108 9.10 3.56 2.03
C TYR A 108 9.43 4.66 3.07
N ARG A 109 8.63 4.85 4.12
CA ARG A 109 8.81 5.94 5.09
C ARG A 109 10.15 5.90 5.84
N TYR A 110 10.73 4.74 6.01
CA TYR A 110 12.06 4.59 6.61
C TYR A 110 13.20 5.10 5.71
N LEU A 111 12.96 5.18 4.40
CA LEU A 111 13.93 5.63 3.39
C LEU A 111 13.61 7.03 2.86
N CYS A 112 12.35 7.41 2.85
CA CYS A 112 11.83 8.63 2.22
C CYS A 112 10.85 9.32 3.16
N ALA A 113 11.06 10.59 3.49
CA ALA A 113 10.18 11.35 4.37
C ALA A 113 8.74 11.48 3.79
N ALA A 114 8.57 11.51 2.46
CA ALA A 114 7.26 11.45 1.82
C ALA A 114 6.63 10.05 1.90
N GLY A 115 7.43 8.99 2.04
CA GLY A 115 6.99 7.60 2.11
C GLY A 115 6.71 6.93 0.75
N THR A 116 6.80 7.68 -0.36
CA THR A 116 6.35 7.24 -1.69
C THR A 116 7.38 7.50 -2.80
N PHE A 117 8.54 8.07 -2.47
CA PHE A 117 9.52 8.55 -3.45
C PHE A 117 8.92 9.52 -4.48
N PHE A 118 7.94 10.34 -4.07
CA PHE A 118 7.26 11.28 -4.95
C PHE A 118 7.18 12.66 -4.29
N VAL A 119 7.71 13.67 -4.98
CA VAL A 119 7.77 15.08 -4.52
C VAL A 119 7.73 16.01 -5.71
N GLY A 120 6.92 17.05 -5.66
CA GLY A 120 6.83 18.04 -6.75
C GLY A 120 6.33 17.44 -8.07
N ASN A 121 5.33 16.56 -8.00
CA ASN A 121 4.72 15.85 -9.13
C ASN A 121 5.69 14.96 -9.95
N GLN A 122 6.79 14.50 -9.33
CA GLN A 122 7.73 13.59 -9.97
C GLN A 122 8.33 12.59 -9.00
N GLN A 123 8.81 11.47 -9.52
CA GLN A 123 9.57 10.50 -8.72
C GLN A 123 10.90 11.11 -8.26
N CYS A 124 11.31 10.80 -7.03
CA CYS A 124 12.50 11.36 -6.39
C CYS A 124 13.25 10.31 -5.59
N PHE A 125 14.45 9.95 -6.02
CA PHE A 125 15.34 9.01 -5.34
C PHE A 125 16.57 9.66 -4.71
N THR A 126 16.62 11.00 -4.64
CA THR A 126 17.80 11.76 -4.22
C THR A 126 18.33 11.34 -2.84
N CYS A 127 17.44 11.02 -1.87
CA CYS A 127 17.88 10.52 -0.55
C CYS A 127 18.52 9.14 -0.65
N LEU A 128 17.95 8.25 -1.45
CA LEU A 128 18.46 6.89 -1.67
C LEU A 128 19.83 6.93 -2.38
N GLU A 129 19.97 7.79 -3.40
CA GLU A 129 21.21 7.97 -4.16
C GLU A 129 22.34 8.57 -3.30
N LYS A 130 21.98 9.49 -2.39
CA LYS A 130 22.95 10.13 -1.48
C LYS A 130 23.20 9.33 -0.18
N GLY A 131 22.49 8.24 0.05
CA GLY A 131 22.60 7.42 1.27
C GLY A 131 22.20 8.16 2.56
N ASN A 132 21.43 9.26 2.47
CA ASN A 132 21.00 10.01 3.65
C ASN A 132 19.76 10.86 3.37
N SER A 133 19.07 11.27 4.43
CA SER A 133 17.80 12.01 4.38
C SER A 133 17.93 13.53 4.31
N ARG A 134 19.15 14.12 4.27
CA ARG A 134 19.32 15.58 4.22
C ARG A 134 18.58 16.26 3.05
N PRO A 135 18.54 15.68 1.83
CA PRO A 135 17.79 16.27 0.72
C PRO A 135 16.30 16.46 1.00
N ALA A 136 15.71 15.64 1.88
CA ALA A 136 14.30 15.74 2.23
C ALA A 136 13.94 17.07 2.89
N LEU A 137 14.87 17.68 3.66
CA LEU A 137 14.66 18.98 4.30
C LEU A 137 14.59 20.09 3.25
N ALA A 138 15.55 20.13 2.34
CA ALA A 138 15.60 21.12 1.27
C ALA A 138 14.35 21.07 0.38
N LYS A 139 13.88 19.85 0.08
CA LYS A 139 12.69 19.61 -0.75
C LYS A 139 11.37 19.69 0.04
N LYS A 140 11.41 19.93 1.37
CA LYS A 140 10.21 20.02 2.24
C LYS A 140 9.25 18.83 2.04
N CYS A 141 9.79 17.59 1.98
CA CYS A 141 9.10 16.39 1.48
C CYS A 141 7.86 15.97 2.28
N TYR A 142 7.77 16.35 3.57
CA TYR A 142 6.59 16.00 4.38
C TYR A 142 5.72 17.24 4.59
N ARG A 143 4.48 17.19 4.08
CA ARG A 143 3.47 18.24 4.18
C ARG A 143 3.93 19.60 3.61
N GLY A 144 4.86 19.64 2.66
CA GLY A 144 5.37 20.88 2.09
C GLY A 144 6.16 21.77 3.07
N SER A 145 6.55 21.27 4.23
CA SER A 145 7.17 22.04 5.31
C SER A 145 8.49 21.43 5.77
N GLY A 146 9.53 22.27 5.84
CA GLY A 146 10.84 21.87 6.38
C GLY A 146 10.77 21.47 7.86
N LEU A 147 10.01 22.23 8.67
CA LEU A 147 9.81 21.92 10.10
C LEU A 147 9.07 20.59 10.29
N ALA A 148 8.07 20.30 9.47
CA ALA A 148 7.37 19.01 9.53
C ALA A 148 8.24 17.86 9.01
N THR A 149 9.17 18.13 8.09
CA THR A 149 10.10 17.13 7.54
C THR A 149 11.25 16.81 8.50
N LEU A 150 11.67 17.74 9.34
CA LEU A 150 12.85 17.63 10.20
C LEU A 150 12.82 16.36 11.11
N PRO A 151 11.73 16.01 11.82
CA PRO A 151 11.69 14.81 12.63
C PRO A 151 11.95 13.53 11.83
N LEU A 152 11.40 13.44 10.61
CA LEU A 152 11.59 12.30 9.71
C LEU A 152 13.02 12.25 9.15
N ALA A 153 13.59 13.41 8.85
CA ALA A 153 14.97 13.49 8.39
C ALA A 153 15.96 13.06 9.47
N ILE A 154 15.72 13.41 10.73
CA ILE A 154 16.51 12.93 11.87
C ILE A 154 16.37 11.42 12.04
N ALA A 155 15.15 10.90 12.04
CA ALA A 155 14.88 9.47 12.20
C ALA A 155 15.53 8.61 11.09
N ASN A 156 15.52 9.13 9.86
CA ASN A 156 16.00 8.42 8.66
C ASN A 156 17.38 8.93 8.19
N ARG A 157 18.18 9.53 9.08
CA ARG A 157 19.46 10.20 8.71
C ARG A 157 20.40 9.36 7.86
N ASP A 158 20.37 8.03 8.07
CA ASP A 158 21.14 6.99 7.38
C ASP A 158 20.22 5.99 6.66
N LEU A 159 19.08 6.44 6.18
CA LEU A 159 18.04 5.62 5.57
C LEU A 159 17.53 4.51 6.52
N GLY A 160 17.52 4.78 7.82
CA GLY A 160 17.02 3.86 8.84
C GLY A 160 17.91 2.67 9.16
N VAL A 161 19.10 2.58 8.60
CA VAL A 161 20.04 1.44 8.79
C VAL A 161 20.42 1.27 10.26
N SER A 162 20.75 2.35 10.98
CA SER A 162 21.02 2.32 12.43
C SER A 162 19.76 2.38 13.30
N GLY A 163 18.57 2.36 12.68
CA GLY A 163 17.30 2.51 13.36
C GLY A 163 16.91 1.29 14.20
N SER A 164 16.04 1.53 15.19
CA SER A 164 15.57 0.49 16.11
C SER A 164 14.89 -0.69 15.38
N ILE A 165 14.28 -0.46 14.21
CA ILE A 165 13.65 -1.53 13.43
C ILE A 165 14.71 -2.52 12.95
N VAL A 166 15.74 -2.07 12.25
CA VAL A 166 16.82 -2.94 11.74
C VAL A 166 17.56 -3.59 12.89
N LYS A 167 17.80 -2.85 13.98
CA LYS A 167 18.56 -3.34 15.13
C LYS A 167 17.85 -4.45 15.91
N TYR A 168 16.53 -4.40 16.06
CA TYR A 168 15.80 -5.28 16.99
C TYR A 168 14.83 -6.25 16.29
N ALA A 169 14.50 -6.04 15.03
CA ALA A 169 13.70 -7.01 14.29
C ALA A 169 14.52 -8.27 13.96
N LYS A 170 13.97 -9.44 14.25
CA LYS A 170 14.56 -10.72 13.80
C LYS A 170 14.35 -10.91 12.30
N GLN A 171 13.17 -10.51 11.79
CA GLN A 171 12.85 -10.49 10.36
C GLN A 171 12.02 -9.24 10.01
N ILE A 172 12.20 -8.74 8.80
CA ILE A 172 11.51 -7.60 8.24
C ILE A 172 10.81 -8.03 6.95
N LEU A 173 9.48 -7.92 6.93
CA LEU A 173 8.66 -8.34 5.82
C LEU A 173 8.39 -7.14 4.91
N VAL A 174 8.70 -7.29 3.64
CA VAL A 174 8.42 -6.32 2.58
C VAL A 174 7.45 -6.95 1.58
N LEU A 175 6.69 -6.12 0.86
CA LEU A 175 5.53 -6.59 0.10
C LEU A 175 5.89 -7.16 -1.28
N THR A 176 7.05 -6.76 -1.85
CA THR A 176 7.47 -7.16 -3.19
C THR A 176 8.99 -7.34 -3.26
N GLN A 177 9.46 -8.07 -4.26
CA GLN A 177 10.90 -8.20 -4.52
C GLN A 177 11.53 -6.84 -4.82
N GLU A 178 10.84 -5.99 -5.60
CA GLU A 178 11.30 -4.62 -5.88
C GLU A 178 11.50 -3.81 -4.58
N ALA A 179 10.56 -3.92 -3.62
CA ALA A 179 10.72 -3.27 -2.32
C ALA A 179 11.95 -3.82 -1.58
N LYS A 180 12.15 -5.14 -1.57
CA LYS A 180 13.36 -5.76 -0.97
C LYS A 180 14.62 -5.17 -1.58
N ASP A 181 14.71 -5.09 -2.90
CA ASP A 181 15.90 -4.58 -3.60
C ASP A 181 16.17 -3.10 -3.26
N VAL A 182 15.12 -2.28 -3.11
CA VAL A 182 15.24 -0.88 -2.68
C VAL A 182 15.77 -0.79 -1.25
N PHE A 183 15.28 -1.62 -0.31
CA PHE A 183 15.77 -1.63 1.07
C PHE A 183 17.21 -2.15 1.17
N VAL A 184 17.58 -3.18 0.40
CA VAL A 184 18.96 -3.67 0.29
C VAL A 184 19.88 -2.59 -0.26
N LYS A 185 19.47 -1.89 -1.34
CA LYS A 185 20.21 -0.73 -1.89
C LYS A 185 20.41 0.39 -0.87
N ALA A 186 19.46 0.57 0.05
CA ALA A 186 19.56 1.53 1.15
C ALA A 186 20.51 1.07 2.28
N GLY A 187 21.05 -0.14 2.23
CA GLY A 187 21.96 -0.71 3.22
C GLY A 187 21.31 -1.60 4.30
N TRP A 188 20.03 -1.95 4.14
CA TRP A 188 19.39 -2.88 5.07
C TRP A 188 19.87 -4.31 4.83
N PRO A 189 20.11 -5.12 5.89
CA PRO A 189 20.62 -6.47 5.75
C PRO A 189 19.69 -7.39 4.95
N SER A 190 20.14 -7.91 3.82
CA SER A 190 19.35 -8.80 2.95
C SER A 190 18.85 -10.06 3.68
N SER A 191 19.62 -10.57 4.65
CA SER A 191 19.27 -11.74 5.47
C SER A 191 18.07 -11.51 6.40
N GLN A 192 17.79 -10.26 6.77
CA GLN A 192 16.61 -9.89 7.58
C GLN A 192 15.37 -9.63 6.72
N LEU A 193 15.51 -9.42 5.40
CA LEU A 193 14.43 -9.01 4.53
C LEU A 193 13.78 -10.22 3.85
N GLN A 194 12.48 -10.43 4.10
CA GLN A 194 11.66 -11.46 3.48
C GLN A 194 10.52 -10.84 2.68
N VAL A 195 10.23 -11.39 1.50
CA VAL A 195 9.10 -10.95 0.68
C VAL A 195 7.84 -11.69 1.13
N VAL A 196 6.89 -10.94 1.68
CA VAL A 196 5.58 -11.44 2.09
C VAL A 196 4.53 -10.45 1.60
N PRO A 197 3.93 -10.70 0.44
CA PRO A 197 2.89 -9.82 -0.11
C PRO A 197 1.66 -9.74 0.80
N ASN A 198 0.90 -8.66 0.70
CA ASN A 198 -0.45 -8.62 1.26
C ASN A 198 -1.34 -9.62 0.53
N PHE A 199 -2.46 -9.97 1.16
CA PHE A 199 -3.52 -10.75 0.55
C PHE A 199 -4.84 -9.99 0.60
N ILE A 200 -5.81 -10.46 -0.13
CA ILE A 200 -7.22 -10.10 0.06
C ILE A 200 -8.04 -11.37 0.26
N GLU A 201 -9.15 -11.25 0.96
CA GLU A 201 -10.09 -12.37 1.13
C GLU A 201 -10.66 -12.76 -0.24
N THR A 202 -10.76 -14.06 -0.48
CA THR A 202 -11.39 -14.56 -1.69
C THR A 202 -12.84 -14.06 -1.76
N PRO A 203 -13.23 -13.37 -2.84
CA PRO A 203 -14.61 -12.91 -2.98
C PRO A 203 -15.55 -14.10 -2.82
N LYS A 204 -16.48 -14.01 -1.86
CA LYS A 204 -17.50 -15.05 -1.66
C LYS A 204 -18.33 -15.15 -2.93
N THR A 205 -18.02 -16.17 -3.71
CA THR A 205 -18.70 -16.75 -4.88
C THR A 205 -19.51 -15.84 -5.81
N ARG A 206 -19.39 -16.15 -7.10
CA ARG A 206 -20.17 -15.68 -8.26
C ARG A 206 -21.71 -15.72 -8.10
N GLU A 207 -22.26 -16.22 -6.98
CA GLU A 207 -23.69 -16.39 -6.77
C GLU A 207 -24.47 -15.10 -6.51
N ASN A 208 -23.78 -13.99 -6.17
CA ASN A 208 -24.41 -12.69 -6.08
C ASN A 208 -23.99 -11.80 -7.29
N ARG A 209 -24.29 -12.24 -8.51
CA ARG A 209 -24.47 -11.28 -9.61
C ARG A 209 -25.55 -10.33 -9.16
N HIS A 210 -25.17 -9.10 -8.77
CA HIS A 210 -26.16 -8.10 -8.41
C HIS A 210 -27.14 -7.93 -9.57
N GLN A 211 -28.38 -8.37 -9.33
CA GLN A 211 -29.54 -8.20 -10.21
C GLN A 211 -29.95 -6.73 -10.40
N GLY A 212 -29.06 -5.78 -10.16
CA GLY A 212 -29.34 -4.35 -10.24
C GLY A 212 -28.43 -3.54 -11.18
N ILE A 213 -27.26 -4.07 -11.58
CA ILE A 213 -26.42 -3.43 -12.61
C ILE A 213 -26.45 -4.36 -13.81
N ASN A 214 -27.51 -4.23 -14.62
CA ASN A 214 -27.67 -4.94 -15.87
C ASN A 214 -26.61 -4.49 -16.86
N SER A 215 -25.94 -5.48 -17.44
CA SER A 215 -25.02 -5.51 -18.57
C SER A 215 -23.57 -5.75 -18.19
N LYS A 216 -22.90 -6.59 -18.99
CA LYS A 216 -21.45 -6.55 -19.18
C LYS A 216 -21.07 -5.08 -19.27
N GLN A 217 -20.46 -4.54 -18.23
CA GLN A 217 -19.99 -3.16 -18.26
C GLN A 217 -18.87 -3.13 -19.30
N ASP A 218 -19.17 -2.59 -20.45
CA ASP A 218 -18.23 -2.39 -21.55
C ASP A 218 -17.35 -1.17 -21.26
N SER A 219 -16.84 -1.09 -20.01
CA SER A 219 -16.05 0.02 -19.52
C SER A 219 -14.75 -0.43 -18.89
N TRP A 220 -13.75 0.43 -18.96
CA TRP A 220 -12.53 0.37 -18.17
C TRP A 220 -12.78 1.01 -16.80
N VAL A 221 -12.01 0.64 -15.80
CA VAL A 221 -12.23 1.11 -14.44
C VAL A 221 -10.94 1.68 -13.86
N TYR A 222 -11.02 2.91 -13.32
CA TYR A 222 -10.03 3.46 -12.40
C TYR A 222 -10.55 3.37 -10.99
N ILE A 223 -9.73 2.89 -10.06
CA ILE A 223 -10.06 2.82 -8.64
C ILE A 223 -8.91 3.37 -7.81
N GLY A 224 -9.18 4.43 -7.04
CA GLY A 224 -8.17 5.01 -6.19
C GLY A 224 -8.51 6.39 -5.65
N ARG A 225 -7.63 6.91 -4.79
CA ARG A 225 -7.75 8.27 -4.30
C ARG A 225 -7.59 9.25 -5.47
N LEU A 226 -8.48 10.25 -5.53
CA LEU A 226 -8.43 11.29 -6.55
C LEU A 226 -7.40 12.37 -6.16
N SER A 227 -6.12 12.09 -6.42
CA SER A 227 -4.99 12.94 -6.07
C SER A 227 -3.90 12.89 -7.14
N SER A 228 -3.05 13.92 -7.20
CA SER A 228 -2.06 14.10 -8.28
C SER A 228 -1.11 12.92 -8.43
N GLU A 229 -0.66 12.35 -7.33
CA GLU A 229 0.26 11.22 -7.32
C GLU A 229 -0.35 9.93 -7.89
N LYS A 230 -1.68 9.85 -7.97
CA LYS A 230 -2.38 8.70 -8.56
C LYS A 230 -2.58 8.79 -10.07
N GLY A 231 -2.14 9.89 -10.70
CA GLY A 231 -2.07 10.04 -12.15
C GLY A 231 -3.41 10.15 -12.88
N ILE A 232 -4.51 10.42 -12.16
CA ILE A 232 -5.86 10.46 -12.77
C ILE A 232 -6.01 11.60 -13.77
N LEU A 233 -5.36 12.76 -13.54
CA LEU A 233 -5.44 13.90 -14.46
C LEU A 233 -4.70 13.64 -15.77
N GLU A 234 -3.54 12.98 -15.70
CA GLU A 234 -2.80 12.54 -16.86
C GLU A 234 -3.57 11.48 -17.63
N LEU A 235 -4.19 10.53 -16.94
CA LEU A 235 -5.06 9.53 -17.56
C LEU A 235 -6.19 10.20 -18.35
N LEU A 236 -6.91 11.13 -17.73
CA LEU A 236 -8.02 11.85 -18.38
C LEU A 236 -7.59 12.72 -19.54
N LYS A 237 -6.34 13.21 -19.55
CA LYS A 237 -5.79 13.96 -20.68
C LYS A 237 -5.62 13.08 -21.91
N ASP A 238 -5.17 11.84 -21.69
CA ASP A 238 -4.78 10.89 -22.74
C ASP A 238 -5.90 9.88 -23.04
N TRP A 239 -7.07 9.97 -22.37
CA TRP A 239 -8.15 8.99 -22.52
C TRP A 239 -8.86 9.09 -23.89
N PRO A 240 -8.97 7.98 -24.64
CA PRO A 240 -9.58 7.99 -25.97
C PRO A 240 -11.10 8.15 -25.88
N LYS A 241 -11.67 8.96 -26.80
CA LYS A 241 -13.13 9.26 -26.86
C LYS A 241 -13.99 8.02 -27.13
N GLY A 242 -13.44 6.99 -27.76
CA GLY A 242 -14.16 5.75 -28.12
C GLY A 242 -14.26 4.73 -26.99
N GLU A 243 -13.59 4.93 -25.86
CA GLU A 243 -13.57 3.98 -24.74
C GLU A 243 -14.30 4.54 -23.52
N LYS A 244 -15.11 3.71 -22.87
CA LYS A 244 -15.79 4.11 -21.62
C LYS A 244 -14.88 3.94 -20.42
N LEU A 245 -14.90 4.92 -19.49
CA LEU A 245 -14.13 4.89 -18.23
C LEU A 245 -15.04 5.17 -17.06
N SER A 246 -15.08 4.27 -16.09
CA SER A 246 -15.72 4.48 -14.79
C SER A 246 -14.66 4.82 -13.75
N ILE A 247 -14.80 5.96 -13.08
CA ILE A 247 -13.88 6.45 -12.05
C ILE A 247 -14.49 6.20 -10.68
N ILE A 248 -13.80 5.42 -9.85
CA ILE A 248 -14.21 5.10 -8.48
C ILE A 248 -13.20 5.68 -7.49
N GLY A 249 -13.68 6.50 -6.59
CA GLY A 249 -12.86 7.09 -5.53
C GLY A 249 -13.29 8.48 -5.13
N ASP A 250 -12.51 9.04 -4.20
CA ASP A 250 -12.68 10.37 -3.66
C ASP A 250 -11.31 10.99 -3.38
N GLY A 251 -11.22 12.31 -3.29
CA GLY A 251 -9.97 12.98 -2.99
C GLY A 251 -9.94 14.46 -3.36
N PRO A 252 -8.79 15.12 -3.13
CA PRO A 252 -8.64 16.56 -3.31
C PRO A 252 -8.85 17.05 -4.75
N LEU A 253 -8.79 16.17 -5.74
CA LEU A 253 -8.99 16.51 -7.15
C LEU A 253 -10.44 16.31 -7.63
N LEU A 254 -11.39 15.93 -6.76
CA LEU A 254 -12.76 15.60 -7.13
C LEU A 254 -13.38 16.71 -7.98
N ALA A 255 -13.45 17.95 -7.47
CA ALA A 255 -14.05 19.08 -8.20
C ALA A 255 -13.37 19.37 -9.54
N GLN A 256 -12.02 19.19 -9.63
CA GLN A 256 -11.29 19.37 -10.87
C GLN A 256 -11.62 18.28 -11.90
N ILE A 257 -11.83 17.05 -11.44
CA ILE A 257 -12.22 15.92 -12.30
C ILE A 257 -13.64 16.12 -12.80
N GLU A 258 -14.59 16.51 -11.94
CA GLU A 258 -15.97 16.83 -12.32
C GLU A 258 -16.01 17.87 -13.45
N GLN A 259 -15.25 18.97 -13.29
CA GLN A 259 -15.15 19.98 -14.35
C GLN A 259 -14.55 19.43 -15.65
N ARG A 260 -13.54 18.56 -15.56
CA ARG A 260 -12.82 18.04 -16.71
C ARG A 260 -13.63 17.03 -17.54
N ILE A 261 -14.54 16.30 -16.91
CA ILE A 261 -15.40 15.33 -17.59
C ILE A 261 -16.68 15.97 -18.17
N ILE A 262 -16.93 17.25 -17.94
CA ILE A 262 -18.02 17.97 -18.61
C ILE A 262 -17.81 17.85 -20.14
N GLY A 263 -18.81 17.31 -20.85
CA GLY A 263 -18.74 17.06 -22.30
C GLY A 263 -17.96 15.82 -22.72
N ALA A 264 -17.57 14.96 -21.78
CA ALA A 264 -16.97 13.65 -22.03
C ALA A 264 -17.96 12.53 -21.65
N PRO A 265 -18.97 12.21 -22.48
CA PRO A 265 -20.06 11.28 -22.14
C PRO A 265 -19.57 9.83 -21.96
N ASN A 266 -18.35 9.55 -22.35
CA ASN A 266 -17.68 8.26 -22.18
C ASN A 266 -16.93 8.12 -20.84
N VAL A 267 -16.94 9.12 -19.96
CA VAL A 267 -16.30 9.08 -18.65
C VAL A 267 -17.35 9.37 -17.58
N GLU A 268 -17.48 8.47 -16.61
CA GLU A 268 -18.40 8.62 -15.49
C GLU A 268 -17.65 8.59 -14.15
N LEU A 269 -18.16 9.34 -13.17
CA LEU A 269 -17.63 9.38 -11.81
C LEU A 269 -18.65 8.72 -10.88
N LEU A 270 -18.26 7.58 -10.29
CA LEU A 270 -19.13 6.78 -9.42
C LEU A 270 -18.96 7.13 -7.92
N GLY A 271 -18.00 8.02 -7.60
CA GLY A 271 -17.71 8.36 -6.21
C GLY A 271 -17.04 7.21 -5.46
N ARG A 272 -17.15 7.26 -4.14
CA ARG A 272 -16.57 6.23 -3.26
C ARG A 272 -17.55 5.06 -3.10
N LEU A 273 -17.05 3.85 -3.33
CA LEU A 273 -17.80 2.59 -3.21
C LEU A 273 -17.17 1.68 -2.15
N GLU A 274 -17.94 0.72 -1.66
CA GLU A 274 -17.45 -0.32 -0.76
C GLU A 274 -16.74 -1.45 -1.52
N SER A 275 -15.82 -2.18 -0.85
CA SER A 275 -15.03 -3.26 -1.49
C SER A 275 -15.90 -4.33 -2.18
N LYS A 276 -17.10 -4.59 -1.67
CA LYS A 276 -18.02 -5.56 -2.28
C LYS A 276 -18.56 -5.07 -3.63
N GLU A 277 -18.89 -3.80 -3.75
CA GLU A 277 -19.34 -3.16 -4.99
C GLU A 277 -18.19 -3.08 -5.99
N ILE A 278 -16.99 -2.72 -5.52
CA ILE A 278 -15.75 -2.68 -6.32
C ILE A 278 -15.48 -4.04 -6.95
N SER A 279 -15.58 -5.14 -6.19
CA SER A 279 -15.39 -6.49 -6.70
C SER A 279 -16.40 -6.84 -7.82
N GLY A 280 -17.67 -6.43 -7.65
CA GLY A 280 -18.70 -6.60 -8.67
C GLY A 280 -18.40 -5.85 -9.97
N ILE A 281 -17.95 -4.60 -9.86
CA ILE A 281 -17.58 -3.76 -11.01
C ILE A 281 -16.36 -4.35 -11.73
N LEU A 282 -15.29 -4.69 -10.98
CA LEU A 282 -14.08 -5.27 -11.55
C LEU A 282 -14.34 -6.59 -12.29
N SER A 283 -15.25 -7.43 -11.79
CA SER A 283 -15.58 -8.72 -12.41
C SER A 283 -16.26 -8.60 -13.79
N ASN A 284 -16.84 -7.42 -14.08
CA ASN A 284 -17.54 -7.12 -15.33
C ASN A 284 -16.78 -6.11 -16.23
N ALA A 285 -15.72 -5.48 -15.72
CA ALA A 285 -14.93 -4.50 -16.45
C ALA A 285 -14.12 -5.13 -17.60
N LYS A 286 -13.84 -4.35 -18.65
CA LYS A 286 -12.84 -4.71 -19.68
C LYS A 286 -11.45 -4.90 -19.08
N GLY A 287 -11.11 -4.07 -18.09
CA GLY A 287 -9.87 -4.09 -17.35
C GLY A 287 -9.76 -2.91 -16.42
N MET A 288 -8.81 -2.96 -15.50
CA MET A 288 -8.47 -1.89 -14.57
C MET A 288 -7.32 -1.05 -15.13
N ILE A 289 -7.46 0.30 -15.05
CA ILE A 289 -6.36 1.22 -15.35
C ILE A 289 -5.69 1.65 -14.06
N PHE A 290 -4.39 1.47 -13.98
CA PHE A 290 -3.57 1.85 -12.83
C PHE A 290 -2.52 2.90 -13.23
N PRO A 291 -2.89 4.21 -13.25
CA PRO A 291 -2.04 5.30 -13.77
C PRO A 291 -1.10 5.88 -12.70
N SER A 292 -0.93 5.24 -11.54
CA SER A 292 -0.18 5.77 -10.40
C SER A 292 1.25 6.14 -10.77
N LEU A 293 1.66 7.34 -10.35
CA LEU A 293 2.99 7.92 -10.60
C LEU A 293 3.98 7.61 -9.47
N VAL A 294 3.49 7.03 -8.36
CA VAL A 294 4.29 6.77 -7.17
C VAL A 294 4.73 5.33 -7.06
N ARG A 295 5.83 5.10 -6.35
CA ARG A 295 6.19 3.77 -5.87
C ARG A 295 5.35 3.45 -4.64
N GLU A 296 4.38 2.59 -4.84
CA GLU A 296 3.57 2.01 -3.76
C GLU A 296 4.23 0.74 -3.22
N GLY A 297 3.79 0.28 -2.04
CA GLY A 297 4.26 -1.01 -1.52
C GLY A 297 3.71 -2.18 -2.34
N LEU A 298 2.40 -2.40 -2.23
CA LEU A 298 1.60 -3.31 -3.03
C LEU A 298 0.13 -2.88 -2.90
N PRO A 299 -0.46 -2.25 -3.94
CA PRO A 299 -1.82 -1.74 -3.86
C PRO A 299 -2.86 -2.85 -3.75
N LEU A 300 -3.75 -2.77 -2.75
CA LEU A 300 -4.80 -3.78 -2.56
C LEU A 300 -5.75 -3.86 -3.75
N VAL A 301 -6.05 -2.73 -4.40
CA VAL A 301 -6.92 -2.69 -5.58
C VAL A 301 -6.37 -3.54 -6.75
N PHE A 302 -5.05 -3.67 -6.87
CA PHE A 302 -4.44 -4.58 -7.85
C PHE A 302 -4.72 -6.04 -7.49
N LEU A 303 -4.64 -6.40 -6.22
CA LEU A 303 -5.00 -7.73 -5.74
C LEU A 303 -6.50 -8.01 -5.91
N GLU A 304 -7.35 -7.00 -5.68
CA GLU A 304 -8.80 -7.08 -5.96
C GLU A 304 -9.06 -7.36 -7.44
N ALA A 305 -8.38 -6.67 -8.36
CA ALA A 305 -8.48 -6.93 -9.79
C ALA A 305 -8.05 -8.37 -10.15
N LEU A 306 -6.91 -8.83 -9.63
CA LEU A 306 -6.42 -10.21 -9.85
C LEU A 306 -7.41 -11.25 -9.35
N SER A 307 -8.06 -11.03 -8.19
CA SER A 307 -8.96 -11.99 -7.54
C SER A 307 -10.22 -12.30 -8.34
N VAL A 308 -10.64 -11.37 -9.18
CA VAL A 308 -11.79 -11.52 -10.09
C VAL A 308 -11.39 -11.75 -11.55
N GLY A 309 -10.07 -11.83 -11.82
CA GLY A 309 -9.54 -12.00 -13.14
C GLY A 309 -9.66 -10.74 -14.02
N CYS A 310 -9.67 -9.55 -13.43
CA CYS A 310 -9.70 -8.30 -14.20
C CYS A 310 -8.28 -7.95 -14.70
N PRO A 311 -8.04 -7.89 -16.02
CA PRO A 311 -6.74 -7.47 -16.55
C PRO A 311 -6.37 -6.07 -16.12
N THR A 312 -5.07 -5.79 -15.94
CA THR A 312 -4.61 -4.47 -15.49
C THR A 312 -3.74 -3.80 -16.54
N ILE A 313 -4.07 -2.54 -16.89
CA ILE A 313 -3.18 -1.67 -17.68
C ILE A 313 -2.52 -0.69 -16.70
N ALA A 314 -1.22 -0.79 -16.54
CA ALA A 314 -0.47 0.01 -15.58
C ALA A 314 0.41 1.05 -16.28
N LYS A 315 0.48 2.27 -15.71
CA LYS A 315 1.48 3.24 -16.11
C LYS A 315 2.87 2.75 -15.73
N ASP A 316 3.83 2.92 -16.61
CA ASP A 316 5.22 2.49 -16.37
C ASP A 316 5.85 3.14 -15.12
N SER A 317 6.87 2.50 -14.57
CA SER A 317 7.68 2.98 -13.46
C SER A 317 7.01 2.91 -12.07
N ASN A 318 5.98 2.08 -11.88
CA ASN A 318 5.42 1.74 -10.57
C ASN A 318 5.45 0.23 -10.30
N VAL A 319 5.19 -0.18 -9.06
CA VAL A 319 5.23 -1.59 -8.64
C VAL A 319 4.26 -2.47 -9.45
N VAL A 320 3.08 -1.95 -9.80
CA VAL A 320 2.08 -2.72 -10.56
C VAL A 320 2.55 -2.97 -11.98
N SER A 321 3.20 -2.00 -12.64
CA SER A 321 3.76 -2.19 -13.99
C SER A 321 4.81 -3.29 -14.03
N HIS A 322 5.64 -3.42 -12.99
CA HIS A 322 6.62 -4.51 -12.87
C HIS A 322 5.93 -5.86 -12.73
N LEU A 323 4.91 -5.95 -11.87
CA LEU A 323 4.14 -7.19 -11.68
C LEU A 323 3.33 -7.57 -12.92
N VAL A 324 2.72 -6.60 -13.61
CA VAL A 324 2.00 -6.83 -14.88
C VAL A 324 2.92 -7.43 -15.93
N ARG A 325 4.14 -6.90 -16.10
CA ARG A 325 5.13 -7.47 -17.04
C ARG A 325 5.61 -8.85 -16.59
N GLN A 326 5.96 -9.00 -15.33
CA GLN A 326 6.52 -10.24 -14.78
C GLN A 326 5.56 -11.42 -14.93
N PHE A 327 4.28 -11.19 -14.66
CA PHE A 327 3.26 -12.24 -14.63
C PHE A 327 2.34 -12.25 -15.85
N ASN A 328 2.53 -11.29 -16.77
CA ASN A 328 1.74 -11.15 -17.98
C ASN A 328 0.22 -11.16 -17.72
N VAL A 329 -0.22 -10.28 -16.81
CA VAL A 329 -1.63 -10.14 -16.38
C VAL A 329 -2.30 -8.89 -16.95
N GLY A 330 -1.72 -8.31 -18.01
CA GLY A 330 -2.19 -7.11 -18.68
C GLY A 330 -1.09 -6.44 -19.47
N GLU A 331 -1.18 -5.11 -19.63
CA GLU A 331 -0.27 -4.31 -20.44
C GLU A 331 0.28 -3.11 -19.64
N VAL A 332 1.37 -2.54 -20.16
CA VAL A 332 2.03 -1.36 -19.57
C VAL A 332 2.14 -0.26 -20.59
N TYR A 333 1.92 1.00 -20.16
CA TYR A 333 2.01 2.18 -21.02
C TYR A 333 2.84 3.29 -20.38
N SER A 334 3.47 4.14 -21.21
CA SER A 334 4.22 5.32 -20.79
C SER A 334 3.61 6.64 -21.27
N ASN A 335 2.83 6.61 -22.34
CA ASN A 335 2.18 7.76 -22.97
C ASN A 335 0.82 7.41 -23.57
N GLY A 336 0.09 8.41 -24.09
CA GLY A 336 -1.26 8.23 -24.63
C GLY A 336 -1.37 7.28 -25.83
N THR A 337 -0.38 7.25 -26.72
CA THR A 337 -0.35 6.31 -27.86
C THR A 337 -0.26 4.88 -27.34
N GLN A 338 0.69 4.60 -26.44
CA GLN A 338 0.85 3.28 -25.84
C GLN A 338 -0.37 2.90 -24.96
N LEU A 339 -1.07 3.86 -24.35
CA LEU A 339 -2.32 3.58 -23.66
C LEU A 339 -3.36 3.05 -24.64
N SER A 340 -3.53 3.68 -25.79
CA SER A 340 -4.47 3.21 -26.84
C SER A 340 -4.12 1.83 -27.34
N ASP A 341 -2.85 1.53 -27.58
CA ASP A 341 -2.38 0.21 -27.99
C ASP A 341 -2.63 -0.85 -26.90
N ALA A 342 -2.40 -0.49 -25.64
CA ALA A 342 -2.65 -1.36 -24.49
C ALA A 342 -4.14 -1.71 -24.35
N LEU A 343 -5.04 -0.73 -24.52
CA LEU A 343 -6.50 -0.94 -24.49
C LEU A 343 -6.91 -1.95 -25.57
N ILE A 344 -6.40 -1.80 -26.81
CA ILE A 344 -6.67 -2.72 -27.91
C ILE A 344 -6.14 -4.13 -27.61
N THR A 345 -4.91 -4.22 -27.10
CA THR A 345 -4.25 -5.50 -26.81
C THR A 345 -4.97 -6.26 -25.71
N VAL A 346 -5.32 -5.59 -24.61
CA VAL A 346 -6.08 -6.21 -23.50
C VAL A 346 -7.47 -6.64 -23.99
N GLY A 347 -8.15 -5.84 -24.83
CA GLY A 347 -9.43 -6.23 -25.43
C GLY A 347 -9.33 -7.53 -26.23
N LYS A 348 -8.27 -7.69 -27.02
CA LYS A 348 -8.04 -8.91 -27.85
C LYS A 348 -7.65 -10.14 -27.02
N LYS A 349 -6.85 -9.95 -25.96
CA LYS A 349 -6.28 -11.04 -25.13
C LYS A 349 -6.99 -11.19 -23.78
N SER A 350 -8.19 -10.64 -23.63
CA SER A 350 -8.90 -10.56 -22.32
C SER A 350 -8.97 -11.91 -21.60
N LYS A 351 -9.35 -12.99 -22.29
CA LYS A 351 -9.47 -14.33 -21.67
C LYS A 351 -8.12 -14.87 -21.16
N GLU A 352 -7.04 -14.60 -21.90
CA GLU A 352 -5.68 -15.02 -21.51
C GLU A 352 -5.22 -14.29 -20.24
N PHE A 353 -5.35 -12.96 -20.23
CA PHE A 353 -5.00 -12.15 -19.06
C PHE A 353 -5.89 -12.46 -17.84
N GLN A 354 -7.18 -12.73 -18.06
CA GLN A 354 -8.10 -13.17 -17.02
C GLN A 354 -7.65 -14.47 -16.35
N ALA A 355 -7.30 -15.47 -17.15
CA ALA A 355 -6.85 -16.77 -16.63
C ALA A 355 -5.57 -16.61 -15.79
N ARG A 356 -4.57 -15.86 -16.31
CA ARG A 356 -3.30 -15.60 -15.61
C ARG A 356 -3.49 -14.77 -14.32
N SER A 357 -4.38 -13.77 -14.35
CA SER A 357 -4.71 -12.99 -13.16
C SER A 357 -5.29 -13.85 -12.05
N LEU A 358 -6.22 -14.75 -12.37
CA LEU A 358 -6.80 -15.68 -11.40
C LEU A 358 -5.79 -16.71 -10.89
N GLU A 359 -4.91 -17.22 -11.74
CA GLU A 359 -3.85 -18.14 -11.39
C GLU A 359 -2.86 -17.47 -10.41
N LEU A 360 -2.40 -16.27 -10.76
CA LEU A 360 -1.49 -15.47 -9.93
C LEU A 360 -2.12 -15.16 -8.57
N TYR A 361 -3.39 -14.75 -8.54
CA TYR A 361 -4.09 -14.51 -7.28
C TYR A 361 -4.11 -15.77 -6.40
N LYS A 362 -4.50 -16.92 -6.97
CA LYS A 362 -4.62 -18.19 -6.23
C LYS A 362 -3.28 -18.67 -5.66
N SER A 363 -2.18 -18.48 -6.41
CA SER A 363 -0.85 -18.96 -5.98
C SER A 363 -0.21 -18.03 -4.94
N GLU A 364 -0.43 -16.71 -5.04
CA GLU A 364 0.41 -15.74 -4.33
C GLU A 364 -0.34 -14.90 -3.30
N PHE A 365 -1.63 -14.56 -3.54
CA PHE A 365 -2.31 -13.46 -2.87
C PHE A 365 -3.57 -13.86 -2.10
N THR A 366 -3.76 -15.16 -1.83
CA THR A 366 -4.83 -15.65 -0.97
C THR A 366 -4.43 -15.57 0.50
N GLU A 367 -5.41 -15.61 1.40
CA GLU A 367 -5.21 -15.68 2.85
C GLU A 367 -4.37 -16.91 3.23
N GLU A 368 -4.65 -18.06 2.65
CA GLU A 368 -3.95 -19.31 2.94
C GLU A 368 -2.47 -19.23 2.56
N ALA A 369 -2.16 -18.65 1.40
CA ALA A 369 -0.79 -18.45 0.96
C ALA A 369 -0.04 -17.51 1.91
N TRP A 370 -0.68 -16.42 2.35
CA TRP A 370 -0.10 -15.48 3.30
C TRP A 370 0.11 -16.12 4.68
N VAL A 371 -0.89 -16.80 5.23
CA VAL A 371 -0.81 -17.50 6.52
C VAL A 371 0.30 -18.55 6.51
N SER A 372 0.42 -19.31 5.43
CA SER A 372 1.48 -20.32 5.29
C SER A 372 2.87 -19.68 5.37
N ARG A 373 3.10 -18.59 4.60
CA ARG A 373 4.39 -17.87 4.57
C ARG A 373 4.72 -17.26 5.93
N VAL A 374 3.77 -16.55 6.52
CA VAL A 374 4.03 -15.84 7.78
C VAL A 374 4.23 -16.82 8.94
N ASN A 375 3.50 -17.94 8.96
CA ASN A 375 3.69 -18.99 9.97
C ASN A 375 5.07 -19.66 9.89
N ALA A 376 5.61 -19.88 8.70
CA ALA A 376 6.97 -20.40 8.53
C ALA A 376 8.00 -19.42 9.13
N ILE A 377 7.84 -18.12 8.89
CA ILE A 377 8.70 -17.06 9.44
C ILE A 377 8.57 -16.98 10.97
N TYR A 378 7.35 -17.05 11.52
CA TYR A 378 7.11 -17.00 12.96
C TYR A 378 7.76 -18.19 13.68
N ARG A 379 7.61 -19.40 13.16
CA ARG A 379 8.27 -20.59 13.72
C ARG A 379 9.80 -20.44 13.73
N SER A 380 10.40 -20.04 12.60
CA SER A 380 11.84 -19.80 12.52
C SER A 380 12.31 -18.68 13.46
N ALA A 381 11.47 -17.68 13.72
CA ALA A 381 11.83 -16.59 14.62
C ALA A 381 11.74 -16.96 16.10
N THR A 382 10.94 -17.95 16.47
CA THR A 382 10.73 -18.39 17.86
C THR A 382 11.60 -19.58 18.28
N LEU A 383 12.30 -20.19 17.35
CA LEU A 383 13.40 -21.13 17.60
C LEU A 383 14.69 -20.39 17.95
#